data_d88056a3c300b357201791839e538146
#
_entry.id   d88056a3c300b357201791839e538146
#
_cell.length_a   1.000
_cell.length_b   1.000
_cell.length_c   1.000
_cell.angle_alpha   90.00
_cell.angle_beta   90.00
_cell.angle_gamma   90.00
#
_symmetry.space_group_name_H-M   'P 1'
#
loop_
_entity.id
_entity.type
_entity.pdbx_description
1 polymer ?
#
loop_
_entity_poly.entity_id
_entity_poly.type
_entity_poly.pdbx_seq_one_letter_code
_entity_poly.pdbx_strand_id
1 'polypeptide(L)'
;MDRKKEVEQIVTSFLPKEEGYQKTVLEAMNYSVSAGGKRLRPMLMLETYRMFGGTSKVIEPFMAAIEMIHTYSLIHDDLPAMDNDEYRRGRKTTHVVYGEAMAILAGDALLNYAFETAASAFVLDEGNPAIGKAFMILASKAGVYGMIGGQVVDVESEGKEIDADTLKFIHIHKTSALLESAMLI
;
A
#
# COMPACT_ATOMS: atom_id res chain seq x y z
N MET A 1 -23.19 4.43 -8.38
CA MET A 1 -22.60 3.83 -7.16
C MET A 1 -21.59 4.81 -6.59
N ASP A 2 -21.49 4.98 -5.27
CA ASP A 2 -20.46 5.81 -4.66
C ASP A 2 -19.09 5.20 -4.98
N ARG A 3 -18.23 5.95 -5.66
CA ARG A 3 -16.89 5.53 -6.10
C ARG A 3 -16.04 4.98 -4.97
N LYS A 4 -16.10 5.62 -3.81
CA LYS A 4 -15.38 5.16 -2.63
C LYS A 4 -15.86 3.79 -2.16
N LYS A 5 -17.16 3.54 -2.20
CA LYS A 5 -17.74 2.22 -1.83
C LYS A 5 -17.31 1.13 -2.82
N GLU A 6 -17.30 1.44 -4.12
CA GLU A 6 -16.82 0.51 -5.14
C GLU A 6 -15.38 0.09 -4.88
N VAL A 7 -14.49 1.07 -4.68
CA VAL A 7 -13.07 0.82 -4.39
C VAL A 7 -12.87 0.07 -3.08
N GLU A 8 -13.63 0.42 -2.04
CA GLU A 8 -13.55 -0.28 -0.74
C GLU A 8 -13.94 -1.75 -0.88
N GLN A 9 -15.00 -2.05 -1.63
CA GLN A 9 -15.43 -3.43 -1.90
C GLN A 9 -14.36 -4.21 -2.67
N ILE A 10 -13.73 -3.60 -3.67
CA ILE A 10 -12.64 -4.24 -4.41
C ILE A 10 -11.47 -4.54 -3.47
N VAL A 11 -10.95 -3.54 -2.76
CA VAL A 11 -9.79 -3.70 -1.87
C VAL A 11 -10.07 -4.78 -0.81
N THR A 12 -11.23 -4.74 -0.17
CA THR A 12 -11.56 -5.71 0.89
C THR A 12 -11.82 -7.13 0.38
N SER A 13 -12.22 -7.30 -0.89
CA SER A 13 -12.44 -8.63 -1.47
C SER A 13 -11.14 -9.44 -1.65
N PHE A 14 -9.99 -8.77 -1.65
CA PHE A 14 -8.68 -9.42 -1.73
C PHE A 14 -8.03 -9.68 -0.36
N LEU A 15 -8.67 -9.27 0.74
CA LEU A 15 -8.12 -9.53 2.07
C LEU A 15 -8.16 -11.03 2.41
N PRO A 16 -7.13 -11.54 3.09
CA PRO A 16 -7.07 -12.94 3.46
C PRO A 16 -8.10 -13.27 4.54
N LYS A 17 -8.57 -14.54 4.55
CA LYS A 17 -9.42 -15.05 5.62
C LYS A 17 -8.63 -15.21 6.92
N GLU A 18 -9.24 -14.85 8.03
CA GLU A 18 -8.66 -14.90 9.38
C GLU A 18 -8.76 -16.30 9.97
N GLU A 19 -8.00 -17.24 9.41
CA GLU A 19 -8.05 -18.65 9.82
C GLU A 19 -6.65 -19.28 9.88
N GLY A 20 -6.54 -20.47 10.49
CA GLY A 20 -5.27 -21.20 10.63
C GLY A 20 -4.42 -20.75 11.81
N TYR A 21 -3.22 -21.33 11.93
CA TYR A 21 -2.27 -21.03 13.01
C TYR A 21 -1.73 -19.60 12.96
N GLN A 22 -1.69 -18.99 11.77
CA GLN A 22 -1.24 -17.61 11.51
C GLN A 22 -2.38 -16.58 11.66
N LYS A 23 -3.52 -16.95 12.22
CA LYS A 23 -4.73 -16.10 12.32
C LYS A 23 -4.44 -14.71 12.86
N THR A 24 -3.61 -14.59 13.90
CA THR A 24 -3.32 -13.29 14.54
C THR A 24 -2.69 -12.28 13.57
N VAL A 25 -1.76 -12.70 12.72
CA VAL A 25 -1.17 -11.79 11.72
C VAL A 25 -2.19 -11.42 10.65
N LEU A 26 -3.07 -12.34 10.24
CA LEU A 26 -4.15 -12.05 9.28
C LEU A 26 -5.16 -11.05 9.85
N GLU A 27 -5.53 -11.18 11.13
CA GLU A 27 -6.36 -10.21 11.84
C GLU A 27 -5.69 -8.83 11.90
N ALA A 28 -4.39 -8.77 12.19
CA ALA A 28 -3.63 -7.52 12.24
C ALA A 28 -3.54 -6.82 10.87
N MET A 29 -3.33 -7.60 9.78
CA MET A 29 -3.38 -7.11 8.40
C MET A 29 -4.74 -6.52 8.07
N ASN A 30 -5.81 -7.28 8.30
CA ASN A 30 -7.18 -6.88 8.00
C ASN A 30 -7.64 -5.69 8.85
N TYR A 31 -7.27 -5.67 10.13
CA TYR A 31 -7.48 -4.54 11.03
C TYR A 31 -6.93 -3.24 10.47
N SER A 32 -5.70 -3.30 9.96
CA SER A 32 -4.97 -2.13 9.44
C SER A 32 -5.56 -1.64 8.11
N VAL A 33 -5.83 -2.55 7.17
CA VAL A 33 -6.45 -2.19 5.89
C VAL A 33 -7.87 -1.66 6.12
N SER A 34 -8.64 -2.27 7.03
CA SER A 34 -10.01 -1.86 7.35
C SER A 34 -10.11 -0.61 8.24
N ALA A 35 -8.99 -0.01 8.66
CA ALA A 35 -8.99 1.25 9.40
C ALA A 35 -9.53 2.45 8.58
N GLY A 36 -9.92 2.21 7.34
CA GLY A 36 -10.50 3.20 6.45
C GLY A 36 -9.45 4.10 5.80
N GLY A 37 -9.91 5.24 5.30
CA GLY A 37 -9.07 6.21 4.59
C GLY A 37 -9.79 6.80 3.39
N LYS A 38 -9.06 7.63 2.62
CA LYS A 38 -9.60 8.26 1.40
C LYS A 38 -9.57 7.32 0.19
N ARG A 39 -8.81 6.20 0.26
CA ARG A 39 -8.59 5.27 -0.88
C ARG A 39 -8.17 5.98 -2.17
N LEU A 40 -7.38 7.04 -2.03
CA LEU A 40 -7.01 7.90 -3.15
C LEU A 40 -6.23 7.14 -4.23
N ARG A 41 -5.25 6.30 -3.84
CA ARG A 41 -4.41 5.56 -4.78
C ARG A 41 -5.22 4.58 -5.64
N PRO A 42 -6.00 3.66 -5.08
CA PRO A 42 -6.81 2.77 -5.91
C PRO A 42 -7.93 3.51 -6.66
N MET A 43 -8.44 4.66 -6.17
CA MET A 43 -9.39 5.47 -6.93
C MET A 43 -8.72 6.10 -8.16
N LEU A 44 -7.53 6.69 -8.01
CA LEU A 44 -6.78 7.25 -9.14
C LEU A 44 -6.48 6.16 -10.18
N MET A 45 -6.03 4.99 -9.73
CA MET A 45 -5.76 3.85 -10.60
C MET A 45 -7.00 3.46 -11.42
N LEU A 46 -8.15 3.28 -10.76
CA LEU A 46 -9.41 2.91 -11.42
C LEU A 46 -9.86 3.96 -12.44
N GLU A 47 -9.81 5.25 -12.07
CA GLU A 47 -10.26 6.34 -12.96
C GLU A 47 -9.29 6.52 -14.14
N THR A 48 -7.99 6.40 -13.92
CA THR A 48 -7.00 6.44 -15.01
C THR A 48 -7.21 5.25 -15.96
N TYR A 49 -7.36 4.03 -15.44
CA TYR A 49 -7.65 2.85 -16.22
C TYR A 49 -8.90 3.02 -17.11
N ARG A 50 -9.99 3.53 -16.53
CA ARG A 50 -11.23 3.81 -17.26
C ARG A 50 -11.08 4.92 -18.30
N MET A 51 -10.31 5.97 -17.98
CA MET A 51 -10.04 7.08 -18.89
C MET A 51 -9.34 6.61 -20.18
N PHE A 52 -8.50 5.58 -20.07
CA PHE A 52 -7.83 4.96 -21.23
C PHE A 52 -8.62 3.79 -21.82
N GLY A 53 -9.90 3.63 -21.47
CA GLY A 53 -10.79 2.63 -22.06
C GLY A 53 -10.72 1.25 -21.43
N GLY A 54 -10.05 1.10 -20.29
CA GLY A 54 -10.00 -0.15 -19.53
C GLY A 54 -11.37 -0.54 -18.96
N THR A 55 -11.76 -1.80 -19.17
CA THR A 55 -13.08 -2.33 -18.75
C THR A 55 -12.99 -3.68 -18.04
N SER A 56 -11.85 -4.37 -18.10
CA SER A 56 -11.69 -5.68 -17.46
C SER A 56 -11.36 -5.55 -15.98
N LYS A 57 -11.48 -6.67 -15.26
CA LYS A 57 -11.14 -6.75 -13.83
C LYS A 57 -9.65 -6.89 -13.53
N VAL A 58 -8.80 -6.92 -14.55
CA VAL A 58 -7.35 -7.07 -14.42
C VAL A 58 -6.71 -5.99 -13.54
N ILE A 59 -7.35 -4.82 -13.43
CA ILE A 59 -6.89 -3.71 -12.59
C ILE A 59 -7.16 -3.93 -11.09
N GLU A 60 -8.19 -4.74 -10.72
CA GLU A 60 -8.63 -4.91 -9.34
C GLU A 60 -7.52 -5.44 -8.40
N PRO A 61 -6.72 -6.48 -8.78
CA PRO A 61 -5.58 -6.93 -7.99
C PRO A 61 -4.54 -5.82 -7.72
N PHE A 62 -4.26 -4.97 -8.71
CA PHE A 62 -3.33 -3.85 -8.54
C PHE A 62 -3.88 -2.77 -7.62
N MET A 63 -5.20 -2.51 -7.66
CA MET A 63 -5.88 -1.60 -6.75
C MET A 63 -5.78 -2.07 -5.30
N ALA A 64 -5.97 -3.35 -5.05
CA ALA A 64 -5.80 -3.95 -3.72
C ALA A 64 -4.33 -3.91 -3.29
N ALA A 65 -3.42 -4.31 -4.15
CA ALA A 65 -1.99 -4.36 -3.88
C ALA A 65 -1.41 -2.98 -3.51
N ILE A 66 -1.74 -1.93 -4.24
CA ILE A 66 -1.22 -0.58 -3.93
C ILE A 66 -1.73 -0.06 -2.59
N GLU A 67 -2.95 -0.41 -2.19
CA GLU A 67 -3.48 -0.03 -0.87
C GLU A 67 -2.87 -0.88 0.25
N MET A 68 -2.55 -2.16 0.00
CA MET A 68 -1.79 -3.00 0.94
C MET A 68 -0.37 -2.46 1.13
N ILE A 69 0.31 -2.05 0.05
CA ILE A 69 1.62 -1.41 0.10
C ILE A 69 1.57 -0.11 0.89
N HIS A 70 0.57 0.73 0.66
CA HIS A 70 0.38 1.93 1.46
C HIS A 70 0.11 1.61 2.93
N THR A 71 -0.66 0.57 3.21
CA THR A 71 -1.04 0.23 4.59
C THR A 71 0.14 -0.35 5.37
N TYR A 72 0.98 -1.22 4.77
CA TYR A 72 2.16 -1.72 5.46
C TYR A 72 3.11 -0.59 5.86
N SER A 73 3.30 0.41 4.98
CA SER A 73 4.17 1.54 5.32
C SER A 73 3.66 2.32 6.52
N LEU A 74 2.33 2.47 6.65
CA LEU A 74 1.74 3.11 7.82
C LEU A 74 1.88 2.27 9.10
N ILE A 75 1.76 0.93 9.00
CA ILE A 75 1.98 0.05 10.15
C ILE A 75 3.41 0.19 10.68
N HIS A 76 4.39 0.20 9.79
CA HIS A 76 5.80 0.34 10.16
C HIS A 76 6.15 1.75 10.64
N ASP A 77 5.60 2.79 10.00
CA ASP A 77 5.77 4.17 10.46
C ASP A 77 5.26 4.36 11.91
N ASP A 78 4.14 3.72 12.26
CA ASP A 78 3.55 3.83 13.60
C ASP A 78 4.36 3.13 14.71
N LEU A 79 5.32 2.26 14.39
CA LEU A 79 6.09 1.49 15.38
C LEU A 79 6.87 2.40 16.34
N PRO A 80 7.14 1.93 17.58
CA PRO A 80 7.95 2.68 18.56
C PRO A 80 9.37 3.05 18.09
N ALA A 81 9.91 2.28 17.13
CA ALA A 81 11.22 2.56 16.53
C ALA A 81 11.17 3.62 15.40
N MET A 82 9.98 4.09 15.05
CA MET A 82 9.70 5.08 14.00
C MET A 82 8.96 6.27 14.65
N ASP A 83 7.75 6.61 14.19
CA ASP A 83 6.99 7.76 14.69
C ASP A 83 6.42 7.56 16.10
N ASN A 84 6.31 6.30 16.58
CA ASN A 84 5.74 5.92 17.87
C ASN A 84 4.32 6.43 18.08
N ASP A 85 3.49 6.35 17.06
CA ASP A 85 2.11 6.80 17.07
C ASP A 85 1.18 5.76 17.72
N GLU A 86 0.47 6.12 18.79
CA GLU A 86 -0.52 5.24 19.41
C GLU A 86 -1.87 5.23 18.66
N TYR A 87 -2.17 6.27 17.89
CA TYR A 87 -3.44 6.44 17.19
C TYR A 87 -3.23 6.90 15.74
N ARG A 88 -3.96 6.26 14.81
CA ARG A 88 -4.05 6.66 13.42
C ARG A 88 -5.52 6.67 12.97
N ARG A 89 -5.97 7.79 12.38
CA ARG A 89 -7.36 7.97 11.92
C ARG A 89 -8.40 7.71 13.02
N GLY A 90 -8.08 8.05 14.27
CA GLY A 90 -8.97 7.87 15.42
C GLY A 90 -9.06 6.44 15.96
N ARG A 91 -8.26 5.50 15.45
CA ARG A 91 -8.14 4.12 15.96
C ARG A 91 -6.74 3.88 16.51
N LYS A 92 -6.61 2.97 17.47
CA LYS A 92 -5.32 2.52 17.98
C LYS A 92 -4.51 1.89 16.82
N THR A 93 -3.21 2.15 16.82
CA THR A 93 -2.30 1.60 15.82
C THR A 93 -2.09 0.10 16.03
N THR A 94 -1.56 -0.58 15.03
CA THR A 94 -1.44 -2.04 15.01
C THR A 94 -0.56 -2.54 16.15
N HIS A 95 0.56 -1.86 16.45
CA HIS A 95 1.44 -2.26 17.53
C HIS A 95 0.80 -2.08 18.93
N VAL A 96 -0.09 -1.11 19.10
CA VAL A 96 -0.83 -0.93 20.36
C VAL A 96 -1.88 -2.04 20.57
N VAL A 97 -2.48 -2.55 19.50
CA VAL A 97 -3.55 -3.57 19.59
C VAL A 97 -2.98 -4.99 19.64
N TYR A 98 -1.96 -5.29 18.81
CA TYR A 98 -1.44 -6.64 18.61
C TYR A 98 -0.01 -6.83 19.14
N GLY A 99 0.64 -5.77 19.65
CA GLY A 99 2.05 -5.77 20.03
C GLY A 99 2.99 -5.53 18.88
N GLU A 100 4.23 -5.08 19.18
CA GLU A 100 5.24 -4.70 18.19
C GLU A 100 5.59 -5.84 17.24
N ALA A 101 5.83 -7.05 17.75
CA ALA A 101 6.21 -8.20 16.94
C ALA A 101 5.14 -8.53 15.89
N MET A 102 3.86 -8.50 16.26
CA MET A 102 2.77 -8.74 15.32
C MET A 102 2.59 -7.58 14.33
N ALA A 103 2.85 -6.34 14.74
CA ALA A 103 2.82 -5.20 13.82
C ALA A 103 3.94 -5.29 12.77
N ILE A 104 5.15 -5.65 13.16
CA ILE A 104 6.25 -5.89 12.21
C ILE A 104 5.85 -6.99 11.21
N LEU A 105 5.42 -8.14 11.71
CA LEU A 105 5.01 -9.25 10.85
C LEU A 105 3.81 -8.92 9.96
N ALA A 106 2.85 -8.13 10.45
CA ALA A 106 1.70 -7.70 9.66
C ALA A 106 2.10 -6.74 8.51
N GLY A 107 3.07 -5.86 8.76
CA GLY A 107 3.63 -5.01 7.70
C GLY A 107 4.37 -5.82 6.65
N ASP A 108 5.26 -6.74 7.05
CA ASP A 108 5.98 -7.63 6.15
C ASP A 108 5.02 -8.51 5.34
N ALA A 109 4.01 -9.09 6.02
CA ALA A 109 3.00 -9.92 5.38
C ALA A 109 2.17 -9.14 4.37
N LEU A 110 1.74 -7.90 4.68
CA LEU A 110 1.02 -7.05 3.74
C LEU A 110 1.86 -6.69 2.51
N LEU A 111 3.14 -6.38 2.70
CA LEU A 111 4.03 -6.09 1.59
C LEU A 111 4.17 -7.29 0.66
N ASN A 112 4.43 -8.47 1.21
CA ASN A 112 4.54 -9.70 0.41
C ASN A 112 3.19 -10.04 -0.25
N TYR A 113 2.11 -10.01 0.51
CA TYR A 113 0.76 -10.34 0.04
C TYR A 113 0.25 -9.37 -1.03
N ALA A 114 0.70 -8.13 -1.03
CA ALA A 114 0.44 -7.18 -2.10
C ALA A 114 0.99 -7.68 -3.45
N PHE A 115 2.22 -8.20 -3.48
CA PHE A 115 2.80 -8.77 -4.70
C PHE A 115 2.15 -10.09 -5.10
N GLU A 116 1.77 -10.95 -4.16
CA GLU A 116 0.96 -12.15 -4.44
C GLU A 116 -0.38 -11.76 -5.07
N THR A 117 -1.05 -10.76 -4.51
CA THR A 117 -2.31 -10.23 -5.02
C THR A 117 -2.15 -9.66 -6.43
N ALA A 118 -1.17 -8.78 -6.65
CA ALA A 118 -0.89 -8.20 -7.97
C ALA A 118 -0.55 -9.28 -9.02
N ALA A 119 0.18 -10.34 -8.62
CA ALA A 119 0.52 -11.45 -9.50
C ALA A 119 -0.70 -12.25 -9.97
N SER A 120 -1.82 -12.22 -9.23
CA SER A 120 -3.06 -12.86 -9.68
C SER A 120 -3.62 -12.28 -10.98
N ALA A 121 -3.23 -11.05 -11.34
CA ALA A 121 -3.58 -10.44 -12.62
C ALA A 121 -3.08 -11.24 -13.84
N PHE A 122 -1.93 -11.92 -13.73
CA PHE A 122 -1.41 -12.79 -14.80
C PHE A 122 -2.32 -13.96 -15.11
N VAL A 123 -3.10 -14.43 -14.14
CA VAL A 123 -4.09 -15.51 -14.32
C VAL A 123 -5.40 -14.95 -14.88
N LEU A 124 -5.74 -13.70 -14.60
CA LEU A 124 -6.98 -13.07 -15.08
C LEU A 124 -6.93 -12.70 -16.56
N ASP A 125 -5.74 -12.42 -17.09
CA ASP A 125 -5.54 -12.03 -18.49
C ASP A 125 -4.20 -12.57 -19.01
N GLU A 126 -4.19 -13.89 -19.24
CA GLU A 126 -3.00 -14.61 -19.67
C GLU A 126 -2.44 -14.06 -21.00
N GLY A 127 -1.13 -13.86 -21.03
CA GLY A 127 -0.44 -13.38 -22.23
C GLY A 127 -0.50 -11.85 -22.44
N ASN A 128 -1.15 -11.09 -21.58
CA ASN A 128 -1.14 -9.63 -21.68
C ASN A 128 0.19 -9.04 -21.17
N PRO A 129 1.05 -8.48 -22.06
CA PRO A 129 2.36 -7.97 -21.67
C PRO A 129 2.29 -6.71 -20.80
N ALA A 130 1.14 -6.03 -20.77
CA ALA A 130 0.95 -4.84 -19.93
C ALA A 130 0.98 -5.19 -18.43
N ILE A 131 0.53 -6.39 -18.03
CA ILE A 131 0.54 -6.84 -16.63
C ILE A 131 1.97 -6.87 -16.07
N GLY A 132 2.92 -7.41 -16.86
CA GLY A 132 4.33 -7.43 -16.47
C GLY A 132 4.91 -6.03 -16.26
N LYS A 133 4.54 -5.06 -17.12
CA LYS A 133 4.95 -3.65 -16.98
C LYS A 133 4.31 -3.02 -15.76
N ALA A 134 3.03 -3.22 -15.54
CA ALA A 134 2.30 -2.74 -14.36
C ALA A 134 2.92 -3.28 -13.06
N PHE A 135 3.23 -4.56 -13.02
CA PHE A 135 3.89 -5.21 -11.88
C PHE A 135 5.27 -4.60 -11.60
N MET A 136 6.09 -4.37 -12.64
CA MET A 136 7.39 -3.73 -12.50
C MET A 136 7.28 -2.29 -11.99
N ILE A 137 6.29 -1.52 -12.45
CA ILE A 137 6.01 -0.16 -11.96
C ILE A 137 5.66 -0.22 -10.48
N LEU A 138 4.72 -1.08 -10.07
CA LEU A 138 4.33 -1.23 -8.67
C LEU A 138 5.54 -1.55 -7.79
N ALA A 139 6.34 -2.54 -8.18
CA ALA A 139 7.50 -3.00 -7.42
C ALA A 139 8.58 -1.91 -7.30
N SER A 140 8.92 -1.23 -8.39
CA SER A 140 9.96 -0.20 -8.38
C SER A 140 9.55 1.05 -7.60
N LYS A 141 8.28 1.48 -7.73
CA LYS A 141 7.76 2.66 -7.02
C LYS A 141 7.55 2.43 -5.52
N ALA A 142 7.31 1.19 -5.10
CA ALA A 142 7.27 0.81 -3.69
C ALA A 142 8.66 0.62 -3.08
N GLY A 143 9.68 0.31 -3.90
CA GLY A 143 11.01 -0.15 -3.48
C GLY A 143 11.99 0.96 -3.09
N VAL A 144 13.27 0.58 -3.05
CA VAL A 144 14.38 1.44 -2.60
C VAL A 144 14.62 2.68 -3.47
N TYR A 145 14.22 2.65 -4.73
CA TYR A 145 14.27 3.80 -5.64
C TYR A 145 12.93 4.56 -5.71
N GLY A 146 12.00 4.23 -4.84
CA GLY A 146 10.69 4.85 -4.68
C GLY A 146 10.39 5.17 -3.22
N MET A 147 9.26 4.67 -2.72
CA MET A 147 8.72 5.03 -1.40
C MET A 147 9.69 4.72 -0.25
N ILE A 148 10.34 3.55 -0.25
CA ILE A 148 11.31 3.19 0.81
C ILE A 148 12.50 4.15 0.79
N GLY A 149 13.02 4.49 -0.39
CA GLY A 149 14.13 5.46 -0.50
C GLY A 149 13.76 6.84 0.03
N GLY A 150 12.53 7.30 -0.24
CA GLY A 150 12.01 8.54 0.33
C GLY A 150 11.89 8.49 1.85
N GLN A 151 11.45 7.36 2.40
CA GLN A 151 11.35 7.14 3.84
C GLN A 151 12.71 7.17 4.54
N VAL A 152 13.74 6.56 3.94
CA VAL A 152 15.11 6.60 4.48
C VAL A 152 15.59 8.03 4.67
N VAL A 153 15.45 8.87 3.63
CA VAL A 153 15.90 10.27 3.69
C VAL A 153 15.07 11.08 4.69
N ASP A 154 13.77 10.78 4.82
CA ASP A 154 12.89 11.41 5.79
C ASP A 154 13.36 11.12 7.23
N VAL A 155 13.58 9.86 7.58
CA VAL A 155 14.09 9.44 8.90
C VAL A 155 15.48 10.03 9.18
N GLU A 156 16.39 9.99 8.21
CA GLU A 156 17.74 10.58 8.37
C GLU A 156 17.70 12.11 8.54
N SER A 157 16.61 12.75 8.15
CA SER A 157 16.41 14.20 8.22
C SER A 157 15.75 14.67 9.52
N GLU A 158 15.26 13.77 10.35
CA GLU A 158 14.59 14.12 11.60
C GLU A 158 15.47 14.97 12.51
N GLY A 159 14.90 16.07 13.01
CA GLY A 159 15.60 17.01 13.90
C GLY A 159 16.72 17.82 13.25
N LYS A 160 16.86 17.80 11.90
CA LYS A 160 17.87 18.53 11.14
C LYS A 160 17.23 19.60 10.25
N GLU A 161 17.94 20.69 10.00
CA GLU A 161 17.61 21.58 8.90
C GLU A 161 18.00 20.94 7.59
N ILE A 162 17.05 20.87 6.64
CA ILE A 162 17.26 20.29 5.31
C ILE A 162 17.08 21.36 4.24
N ASP A 163 17.78 21.20 3.12
CA ASP A 163 17.62 22.06 1.96
C ASP A 163 16.38 21.72 1.12
N ALA A 164 16.04 22.57 0.18
CA ALA A 164 14.89 22.42 -0.69
C ALA A 164 14.95 21.16 -1.59
N ASP A 165 16.15 20.76 -1.99
CA ASP A 165 16.34 19.59 -2.85
C ASP A 165 16.12 18.28 -2.05
N THR A 166 16.59 18.21 -0.82
CA THR A 166 16.32 17.10 0.10
C THR A 166 14.81 16.98 0.39
N LEU A 167 14.14 18.10 0.72
CA LEU A 167 12.70 18.12 0.94
C LEU A 167 11.92 17.67 -0.30
N LYS A 168 12.32 18.14 -1.47
CA LYS A 168 11.74 17.73 -2.75
C LYS A 168 11.92 16.25 -3.01
N PHE A 169 13.11 15.70 -2.71
CA PHE A 169 13.37 14.26 -2.84
C PHE A 169 12.43 13.44 -1.98
N ILE A 170 12.27 13.81 -0.69
CA ILE A 170 11.34 13.15 0.24
C ILE A 170 9.92 13.15 -0.34
N HIS A 171 9.40 14.31 -0.76
CA HIS A 171 8.04 14.41 -1.29
C HIS A 171 7.82 13.58 -2.56
N ILE A 172 8.77 13.59 -3.49
CA ILE A 172 8.69 12.83 -4.73
C ILE A 172 8.70 11.32 -4.44
N HIS A 173 9.58 10.86 -3.57
CA HIS A 173 9.77 9.42 -3.34
C HIS A 173 8.82 8.88 -2.26
N LYS A 174 8.78 9.46 -1.07
CA LYS A 174 7.92 8.97 0.03
C LYS A 174 6.42 9.05 -0.32
N THR A 175 5.98 10.12 -0.99
CA THR A 175 4.55 10.40 -1.20
C THR A 175 4.12 10.20 -2.65
N SER A 176 4.82 10.86 -3.61
CA SER A 176 4.37 10.91 -5.00
C SER A 176 4.63 9.60 -5.74
N ALA A 177 5.64 8.81 -5.37
CA ALA A 177 5.97 7.57 -6.07
C ALA A 177 4.78 6.60 -6.19
N LEU A 178 4.03 6.38 -5.10
CA LEU A 178 2.83 5.53 -5.14
C LEU A 178 1.64 6.20 -5.84
N LEU A 179 1.54 7.53 -5.86
CA LEU A 179 0.50 8.24 -6.65
C LEU A 179 0.79 8.12 -8.14
N GLU A 180 2.05 8.29 -8.53
CA GLU A 180 2.49 8.06 -9.92
C GLU A 180 2.26 6.61 -10.34
N SER A 181 2.61 5.64 -9.48
CA SER A 181 2.36 4.22 -9.72
C SER A 181 0.88 3.96 -10.03
N ALA A 182 -0.03 4.56 -9.24
CA ALA A 182 -1.47 4.41 -9.45
C ALA A 182 -1.96 4.92 -10.82
N MET A 183 -1.27 5.89 -11.41
CA MET A 183 -1.64 6.46 -12.71
C MET A 183 -0.90 5.84 -13.89
N LEU A 184 0.20 5.11 -13.64
CA LEU A 184 1.02 4.47 -14.68
C LEU A 184 0.63 3.00 -14.91
N ILE A 185 -0.03 2.37 -13.95
CA ILE A 185 -0.59 1.02 -14.01
C ILE A 185 -1.95 1.04 -14.71
#